data_a25471525519ade41e010a84da4cd318
#
_entry.id   a25471525519ade41e010a84da4cd318
#
_cell.length_a   1.000
_cell.length_b   1.000
_cell.length_c   1.000
_cell.angle_alpha   90.00
_cell.angle_beta   90.00
_cell.angle_gamma   90.00
#
_symmetry.space_group_name_H-M   'P 1'
#
loop_
_entity.id
_entity.type
_entity.pdbx_description
1 polymer ?
#
loop_
_entity_poly.entity_id
_entity_poly.type
_entity_poly.pdbx_seq_one_letter_code
_entity_poly.pdbx_strand_id
1 'polypeptide(L)'
;VIAMEAPRKDGTYDMAYAKRAMLVVIILPLLVMYTEAMLTPALPTIQKEFGINPNDVSWVLTVYLLVGTVSAAILGKLGDMYGKKKMFLVALGFYTLGVILNGFAPSFQWLLVSRGIQGLGMAIFPLAFSLVREEFPPEMVPQVQGMISAMFGVGMVIALPLGAYVTQNFGWRWTYHSAAPFAVLMFILAWRVLRESRYVNPGKLDWPGALFLVWAVVPALVAVTRAPNVGWRAEQTLVLFGVSIIGIIALYLWEKRTDNPLIPLDIISSRNPAIVNLGIMFAAFGISMMSQANTYIFQMKPPYGFGKTILESGLLMTPMALAMLIVAPLAGKLMPRTGAKPLAITGALTASAGLALLSQYATQLSLTQFVALITVVGAGITLMNVSFINVLVFSVPPRVMGVATGANSLFRNFGSTWGPAIAGTVMSTYYILVHIPQAPVPIKIPTEKAYEVLFGTSALVYLFLALLSLAIVEVMKGGKIHEVENGGEREITVG
;
A
#
# COMPACT_ATOMS: atom_id res chain seq x y z
N VAL A 1 31.72 20.05 -4.61
CA VAL A 1 31.42 19.43 -3.31
C VAL A 1 30.88 20.54 -2.43
N ILE A 2 29.56 20.76 -2.42
CA ILE A 2 28.91 21.67 -1.46
C ILE A 2 28.50 20.77 -0.30
N ALA A 3 29.28 20.79 0.77
CA ALA A 3 28.86 20.30 2.06
C ALA A 3 27.69 21.17 2.52
N MET A 4 26.46 20.69 2.30
CA MET A 4 25.28 21.34 2.82
C MET A 4 25.17 20.94 4.28
N GLU A 5 25.35 21.91 5.16
CA GLU A 5 25.26 21.77 6.63
C GLU A 5 23.94 21.12 7.04
N ALA A 6 24.03 20.23 8.03
CA ALA A 6 22.88 19.69 8.71
C ALA A 6 22.00 20.83 9.28
N PRO A 7 20.67 20.63 9.44
CA PRO A 7 19.84 21.66 10.04
C PRO A 7 20.40 22.09 11.38
N ARG A 8 20.33 23.38 11.63
CA ARG A 8 20.97 24.04 12.77
C ARG A 8 20.57 23.41 14.10
N LYS A 9 21.50 23.37 15.02
CA LYS A 9 21.31 22.85 16.41
C LYS A 9 20.24 23.63 17.22
N ASP A 10 19.69 24.69 16.65
CA ASP A 10 18.73 25.64 17.26
C ASP A 10 17.25 25.28 17.01
N GLY A 11 16.97 24.10 16.43
CA GLY A 11 15.59 23.66 16.17
C GLY A 11 14.90 24.30 14.98
N THR A 12 15.61 25.12 14.19
CA THR A 12 15.06 25.74 12.98
C THR A 12 15.10 24.77 11.80
N TYR A 13 13.97 24.65 11.09
CA TYR A 13 13.87 23.83 9.89
C TYR A 13 14.33 24.62 8.65
N ASP A 14 15.15 23.98 7.81
CA ASP A 14 15.54 24.54 6.51
C ASP A 14 14.38 24.36 5.50
N MET A 15 13.54 25.37 5.36
CA MET A 15 12.38 25.34 4.48
C MET A 15 12.74 25.21 3.00
N ALA A 16 13.91 25.73 2.57
CA ALA A 16 14.36 25.59 1.19
C ALA A 16 14.76 24.14 0.87
N TYR A 17 15.38 23.48 1.83
CA TYR A 17 15.67 22.05 1.75
C TYR A 17 14.39 21.22 1.81
N ALA A 18 13.52 21.47 2.79
CA ALA A 18 12.26 20.74 2.96
C ALA A 18 11.43 20.73 1.67
N LYS A 19 11.28 21.87 0.99
CA LYS A 19 10.57 21.96 -0.29
C LYS A 19 11.21 21.11 -1.40
N ARG A 20 12.54 21.04 -1.46
CA ARG A 20 13.25 20.20 -2.45
C ARG A 20 13.12 18.71 -2.13
N ALA A 21 13.29 18.34 -0.86
CA ALA A 21 13.11 16.96 -0.39
C ALA A 21 11.67 16.48 -0.61
N MET A 22 10.69 17.36 -0.39
CA MET A 22 9.26 17.09 -0.63
C MET A 22 9.01 16.62 -2.05
N LEU A 23 9.57 17.28 -3.07
CA LEU A 23 9.38 16.87 -4.47
C LEU A 23 9.89 15.44 -4.71
N VAL A 24 11.05 15.09 -4.15
CA VAL A 24 11.62 13.75 -4.31
C VAL A 24 10.72 12.69 -3.65
N VAL A 25 10.31 12.90 -2.39
CA VAL A 25 9.53 11.89 -1.66
C VAL A 25 8.08 11.78 -2.14
N ILE A 26 7.50 12.84 -2.73
CA ILE A 26 6.15 12.81 -3.30
C ILE A 26 6.13 12.12 -4.66
N ILE A 27 7.13 12.31 -5.51
CA ILE A 27 7.14 11.73 -6.87
C ILE A 27 7.44 10.21 -6.84
N LEU A 28 8.15 9.72 -5.84
CA LEU A 28 8.53 8.30 -5.77
C LEU A 28 7.34 7.32 -5.73
N PRO A 29 6.28 7.54 -4.96
CA PRO A 29 5.09 6.68 -5.02
C PRO A 29 4.45 6.62 -6.41
N LEU A 30 4.49 7.73 -7.16
CA LEU A 30 4.03 7.77 -8.55
C LEU A 30 4.82 6.77 -9.41
N LEU A 31 6.16 6.79 -9.32
CA LEU A 31 7.04 5.86 -10.06
C LEU A 31 6.72 4.40 -9.70
N VAL A 32 6.57 4.11 -8.40
CA VAL A 32 6.29 2.73 -7.96
C VAL A 32 4.94 2.25 -8.46
N MET A 33 3.90 3.06 -8.31
CA MET A 33 2.56 2.72 -8.79
C MET A 33 2.49 2.62 -10.32
N TYR A 34 3.24 3.47 -11.02
CA TYR A 34 3.38 3.40 -12.47
C TYR A 34 3.89 2.04 -12.91
N THR A 35 5.01 1.56 -12.38
CA THR A 35 5.58 0.27 -12.77
C THR A 35 4.74 -0.92 -12.35
N GLU A 36 4.02 -0.84 -11.22
CA GLU A 36 3.17 -1.92 -10.74
C GLU A 36 1.88 -2.03 -11.56
N ALA A 37 1.18 -0.93 -11.77
CA ALA A 37 -0.09 -0.94 -12.45
C ALA A 37 0.04 -1.19 -13.97
N MET A 38 1.13 -0.71 -14.60
CA MET A 38 1.41 -0.98 -16.02
C MET A 38 1.56 -2.46 -16.36
N LEU A 39 1.97 -3.27 -15.38
CA LEU A 39 2.17 -4.70 -15.58
C LEU A 39 0.86 -5.47 -15.72
N THR A 40 -0.21 -5.00 -15.08
CA THR A 40 -1.50 -5.70 -15.06
C THR A 40 -2.04 -5.99 -16.46
N PRO A 41 -2.13 -5.04 -17.41
CA PRO A 41 -2.55 -5.32 -18.78
C PRO A 41 -1.52 -6.16 -19.57
N ALA A 42 -0.29 -6.26 -19.11
CA ALA A 42 0.78 -7.02 -19.77
C ALA A 42 0.76 -8.53 -19.41
N LEU A 43 0.11 -8.93 -18.32
CA LEU A 43 0.13 -10.32 -17.83
C LEU A 43 -0.28 -11.36 -18.89
N PRO A 44 -1.35 -11.17 -19.70
CA PRO A 44 -1.72 -12.14 -20.74
C PRO A 44 -0.65 -12.29 -21.82
N THR A 45 0.07 -11.20 -22.15
CA THR A 45 1.16 -11.23 -23.13
C THR A 45 2.36 -12.00 -22.58
N ILE A 46 2.72 -11.78 -21.32
CA ILE A 46 3.78 -12.51 -20.61
C ILE A 46 3.43 -14.01 -20.55
N GLN A 47 2.19 -14.33 -20.19
CA GLN A 47 1.69 -15.70 -20.15
C GLN A 47 1.87 -16.42 -21.50
N LYS A 48 1.45 -15.77 -22.57
CA LYS A 48 1.54 -16.32 -23.93
C LYS A 48 2.98 -16.49 -24.37
N GLU A 49 3.85 -15.52 -24.11
CA GLU A 49 5.25 -15.53 -24.54
C GLU A 49 6.05 -16.65 -23.86
N PHE A 50 5.86 -16.84 -22.56
CA PHE A 50 6.58 -17.89 -21.81
C PHE A 50 5.86 -19.25 -21.79
N GLY A 51 4.68 -19.37 -22.40
CA GLY A 51 3.93 -20.62 -22.47
C GLY A 51 3.50 -21.17 -21.10
N ILE A 52 3.24 -20.27 -20.13
CA ILE A 52 2.91 -20.63 -18.74
C ILE A 52 1.40 -20.57 -18.46
N ASN A 53 0.98 -21.20 -17.37
CA ASN A 53 -0.42 -21.20 -16.94
C ASN A 53 -0.84 -19.83 -16.37
N PRO A 54 -2.17 -19.49 -16.40
CA PRO A 54 -2.68 -18.28 -15.76
C PRO A 54 -2.34 -18.16 -14.27
N ASN A 55 -2.27 -19.28 -13.57
CA ASN A 55 -1.91 -19.32 -12.15
C ASN A 55 -0.44 -18.97 -11.93
N ASP A 56 0.44 -19.40 -12.85
CA ASP A 56 1.87 -19.15 -12.75
C ASP A 56 2.21 -17.67 -13.04
N VAL A 57 1.52 -17.04 -14.00
CA VAL A 57 1.79 -15.64 -14.32
C VAL A 57 1.47 -14.70 -13.14
N SER A 58 0.53 -15.05 -12.27
CA SER A 58 0.20 -14.27 -11.08
C SER A 58 1.39 -14.14 -10.09
N TRP A 59 2.33 -15.09 -10.14
CA TRP A 59 3.55 -15.04 -9.33
C TRP A 59 4.42 -13.81 -9.64
N VAL A 60 4.32 -13.23 -10.82
CA VAL A 60 5.01 -11.98 -11.17
C VAL A 60 4.63 -10.84 -10.22
N LEU A 61 3.36 -10.77 -9.83
CA LEU A 61 2.88 -9.79 -8.84
C LEU A 61 3.15 -10.27 -7.41
N THR A 62 2.93 -11.54 -7.15
CA THR A 62 3.00 -12.12 -5.81
C THR A 62 4.41 -12.06 -5.23
N VAL A 63 5.46 -12.46 -5.98
CA VAL A 63 6.84 -12.44 -5.50
C VAL A 63 7.28 -11.02 -5.09
N TYR A 64 6.92 -10.03 -5.88
CA TYR A 64 7.19 -8.63 -5.55
C TYR A 64 6.57 -8.22 -4.21
N LEU A 65 5.30 -8.54 -4.00
CA LEU A 65 4.59 -8.23 -2.75
C LEU A 65 5.14 -9.02 -1.55
N LEU A 66 5.45 -10.31 -1.73
CA LEU A 66 6.01 -11.15 -0.67
C LEU A 66 7.35 -10.60 -0.16
N VAL A 67 8.29 -10.38 -1.08
CA VAL A 67 9.60 -9.84 -0.75
C VAL A 67 9.46 -8.44 -0.18
N GLY A 68 8.62 -7.61 -0.80
CA GLY A 68 8.37 -6.24 -0.38
C GLY A 68 7.80 -6.10 1.02
N THR A 69 6.90 -7.00 1.39
CA THR A 69 6.28 -7.01 2.72
C THR A 69 7.31 -7.23 3.81
N VAL A 70 8.19 -8.21 3.63
CA VAL A 70 9.26 -8.51 4.60
C VAL A 70 10.34 -7.43 4.58
N SER A 71 10.74 -6.99 3.39
CA SER A 71 11.81 -5.99 3.25
C SER A 71 11.43 -4.64 3.86
N ALA A 72 10.16 -4.26 3.83
CA ALA A 72 9.68 -3.02 4.43
C ALA A 72 9.96 -2.95 5.93
N ALA A 73 9.76 -4.05 6.65
CA ALA A 73 10.06 -4.13 8.09
C ALA A 73 11.56 -4.16 8.36
N ILE A 74 12.32 -4.99 7.62
CA ILE A 74 13.76 -5.15 7.83
C ILE A 74 14.52 -3.87 7.45
N LEU A 75 14.28 -3.30 6.28
CA LEU A 75 14.93 -2.07 5.84
C LEU A 75 14.46 -0.85 6.62
N GLY A 76 13.23 -0.85 7.14
CA GLY A 76 12.76 0.13 8.11
C GLY A 76 13.63 0.15 9.37
N LYS A 77 13.88 -1.03 9.97
CA LYS A 77 14.78 -1.19 11.12
C LYS A 77 16.21 -0.79 10.79
N LEU A 78 16.72 -1.22 9.64
CA LEU A 78 18.07 -0.83 9.19
C LEU A 78 18.17 0.68 8.96
N GLY A 79 17.08 1.33 8.53
CA GLY A 79 17.00 2.78 8.41
C GLY A 79 17.15 3.49 9.76
N ASP A 80 16.51 2.97 10.80
CA ASP A 80 16.66 3.49 12.15
C ASP A 80 18.06 3.25 12.74
N MET A 81 18.75 2.16 12.31
CA MET A 81 20.09 1.80 12.79
C MET A 81 21.23 2.51 12.05
N TYR A 82 21.14 2.60 10.74
CA TYR A 82 22.25 3.04 9.87
C TYR A 82 22.00 4.36 9.15
N GLY A 83 20.83 4.95 9.34
CA GLY A 83 20.41 6.18 8.70
C GLY A 83 19.35 5.97 7.61
N LYS A 84 18.30 6.77 7.67
CA LYS A 84 17.11 6.61 6.83
C LYS A 84 17.37 6.93 5.35
N LYS A 85 18.17 7.98 5.05
CA LYS A 85 18.60 8.27 3.68
C LYS A 85 19.39 7.12 3.08
N LYS A 86 20.36 6.59 3.83
CA LYS A 86 21.22 5.51 3.34
C LYS A 86 20.40 4.28 2.98
N MET A 87 19.49 3.86 3.84
CA MET A 87 18.64 2.70 3.58
C MET A 87 17.57 3.00 2.51
N PHE A 88 17.09 4.23 2.42
CA PHE A 88 16.22 4.68 1.34
C PHE A 88 16.91 4.55 -0.03
N LEU A 89 18.17 4.96 -0.14
CA LEU A 89 18.96 4.80 -1.37
C LEU A 89 19.26 3.33 -1.68
N VAL A 90 19.49 2.50 -0.66
CA VAL A 90 19.64 1.04 -0.84
C VAL A 90 18.35 0.44 -1.39
N ALA A 91 17.19 0.76 -0.80
CA ALA A 91 15.89 0.31 -1.27
C ALA A 91 15.61 0.79 -2.71
N LEU A 92 15.85 2.07 -2.99
CA LEU A 92 15.66 2.65 -4.33
C LEU A 92 16.63 2.07 -5.35
N GLY A 93 17.83 1.71 -4.92
CA GLY A 93 18.83 0.99 -5.75
C GLY A 93 18.34 -0.39 -6.14
N PHE A 94 17.86 -1.20 -5.20
CA PHE A 94 17.25 -2.50 -5.50
C PHE A 94 16.02 -2.37 -6.39
N TYR A 95 15.17 -1.38 -6.12
CA TYR A 95 14.01 -1.10 -6.95
C TYR A 95 14.42 -0.80 -8.40
N THR A 96 15.36 0.14 -8.59
CA THR A 96 15.86 0.55 -9.90
C THR A 96 16.52 -0.61 -10.64
N LEU A 97 17.36 -1.38 -9.93
CA LEU A 97 17.99 -2.57 -10.48
C LEU A 97 16.96 -3.60 -10.94
N GLY A 98 15.95 -3.88 -10.11
CA GLY A 98 14.86 -4.79 -10.45
C GLY A 98 14.07 -4.32 -11.67
N VAL A 99 13.75 -3.02 -11.76
CA VAL A 99 13.07 -2.43 -12.94
C VAL A 99 13.91 -2.64 -14.20
N ILE A 100 15.21 -2.39 -14.16
CA ILE A 100 16.10 -2.59 -15.30
C ILE A 100 16.14 -4.09 -15.69
N LEU A 101 16.36 -4.98 -14.73
CA LEU A 101 16.46 -6.42 -14.98
C LEU A 101 15.17 -7.02 -15.52
N ASN A 102 14.00 -6.53 -15.08
CA ASN A 102 12.70 -6.96 -15.61
C ASN A 102 12.55 -6.64 -17.11
N GLY A 103 13.04 -5.50 -17.56
CA GLY A 103 13.02 -5.12 -18.99
C GLY A 103 13.86 -6.03 -19.88
N PHE A 104 14.88 -6.67 -19.33
CA PHE A 104 15.77 -7.60 -20.05
C PHE A 104 15.47 -9.07 -19.77
N ALA A 105 14.34 -9.43 -19.15
CA ALA A 105 14.05 -10.79 -18.73
C ALA A 105 13.98 -11.76 -19.94
N PRO A 106 14.91 -12.74 -20.05
CA PRO A 106 14.93 -13.73 -21.13
C PRO A 106 14.05 -14.95 -20.82
N SER A 107 13.67 -15.16 -19.56
CA SER A 107 12.87 -16.29 -19.10
C SER A 107 11.94 -15.87 -17.96
N PHE A 108 10.92 -16.69 -17.73
CA PHE A 108 9.98 -16.47 -16.63
C PHE A 108 10.67 -16.51 -15.25
N GLN A 109 11.61 -17.44 -15.05
CA GLN A 109 12.36 -17.56 -13.80
C GLN A 109 13.19 -16.30 -13.54
N TRP A 110 13.84 -15.77 -14.57
CA TRP A 110 14.55 -14.50 -14.48
C TRP A 110 13.61 -13.36 -14.06
N LEU A 111 12.43 -13.29 -14.70
CA LEU A 111 11.44 -12.28 -14.35
C LEU A 111 11.00 -12.38 -12.88
N LEU A 112 10.79 -13.59 -12.35
CA LEU A 112 10.47 -13.79 -10.94
C LEU A 112 11.60 -13.33 -10.01
N VAL A 113 12.85 -13.68 -10.31
CA VAL A 113 14.02 -13.26 -9.50
C VAL A 113 14.16 -11.74 -9.53
N SER A 114 14.07 -11.12 -10.70
CA SER A 114 14.19 -9.67 -10.84
C SER A 114 13.00 -8.92 -10.19
N ARG A 115 11.80 -9.50 -10.20
CA ARG A 115 10.65 -9.00 -9.42
C ARG A 115 10.88 -9.10 -7.92
N GLY A 116 11.54 -10.17 -7.45
CA GLY A 116 11.98 -10.28 -6.06
C GLY A 116 12.97 -9.17 -5.67
N ILE A 117 13.98 -8.92 -6.52
CA ILE A 117 14.93 -7.82 -6.33
C ILE A 117 14.21 -6.47 -6.28
N GLN A 118 13.28 -6.22 -7.21
CA GLN A 118 12.46 -5.01 -7.21
C GLN A 118 11.63 -4.89 -5.92
N GLY A 119 11.11 -6.01 -5.39
CA GLY A 119 10.34 -6.09 -4.16
C GLY A 119 11.11 -5.57 -2.94
N LEU A 120 12.44 -5.78 -2.86
CA LEU A 120 13.28 -5.21 -1.80
C LEU A 120 13.14 -3.68 -1.73
N GLY A 121 12.82 -3.04 -2.85
CA GLY A 121 12.60 -1.61 -2.94
C GLY A 121 11.29 -1.10 -2.32
N MET A 122 10.34 -1.96 -1.93
CA MET A 122 9.09 -1.50 -1.28
C MET A 122 9.31 -0.77 0.05
N ALA A 123 10.48 -0.96 0.67
CA ALA A 123 10.89 -0.20 1.85
C ALA A 123 11.05 1.32 1.61
N ILE A 124 11.02 1.79 0.37
CA ILE A 124 11.00 3.21 0.02
C ILE A 124 9.85 3.93 0.75
N PHE A 125 8.65 3.33 0.83
CA PHE A 125 7.49 3.98 1.44
C PHE A 125 7.66 4.22 2.95
N PRO A 126 7.93 3.20 3.79
CA PRO A 126 8.12 3.42 5.21
C PRO A 126 9.28 4.37 5.50
N LEU A 127 10.36 4.30 4.72
CA LEU A 127 11.50 5.20 4.86
C LEU A 127 11.16 6.63 4.42
N ALA A 128 10.34 6.82 3.37
CA ALA A 128 9.86 8.14 2.97
C ALA A 128 9.00 8.80 4.07
N PHE A 129 8.05 8.06 4.65
CA PHE A 129 7.24 8.56 5.77
C PHE A 129 8.10 8.92 6.99
N SER A 130 9.14 8.12 7.25
CA SER A 130 10.08 8.36 8.35
C SER A 130 10.94 9.60 8.10
N LEU A 131 11.46 9.79 6.88
CA LEU A 131 12.23 10.98 6.49
C LEU A 131 11.39 12.26 6.58
N VAL A 132 10.13 12.20 6.14
CA VAL A 132 9.21 13.35 6.25
C VAL A 132 9.05 13.76 7.72
N ARG A 133 8.93 12.80 8.63
CA ARG A 133 8.78 13.08 10.06
C ARG A 133 10.00 13.80 10.67
N GLU A 134 11.20 13.54 10.16
CA GLU A 134 12.44 14.13 10.64
C GLU A 134 12.78 15.48 10.01
N GLU A 135 12.50 15.62 8.72
CA GLU A 135 13.03 16.71 7.90
C GLU A 135 12.06 17.89 7.75
N PHE A 136 10.79 17.68 8.11
CA PHE A 136 9.76 18.70 7.93
C PHE A 136 9.26 19.24 9.26
N PRO A 137 8.89 20.55 9.33
CA PRO A 137 8.18 21.09 10.46
C PRO A 137 6.94 20.23 10.78
N PRO A 138 6.64 19.95 12.06
CA PRO A 138 5.51 19.11 12.45
C PRO A 138 4.17 19.52 11.82
N GLU A 139 3.97 20.82 11.60
CA GLU A 139 2.77 21.39 10.98
C GLU A 139 2.61 20.96 9.51
N MET A 140 3.72 20.73 8.81
CA MET A 140 3.74 20.33 7.40
C MET A 140 3.68 18.81 7.21
N VAL A 141 4.07 18.04 8.20
CA VAL A 141 4.14 16.56 8.10
C VAL A 141 2.81 15.97 7.65
N PRO A 142 1.63 16.32 8.21
CA PRO A 142 0.36 15.76 7.77
C PRO A 142 0.05 16.05 6.30
N GLN A 143 0.36 17.25 5.84
CA GLN A 143 0.13 17.64 4.44
C GLN A 143 1.03 16.86 3.48
N VAL A 144 2.33 16.76 3.80
CA VAL A 144 3.31 16.05 2.94
C VAL A 144 2.99 14.55 2.88
N GLN A 145 2.63 13.94 4.00
CA GLN A 145 2.21 12.54 4.05
C GLN A 145 0.91 12.29 3.28
N GLY A 146 -0.03 13.25 3.34
CA GLY A 146 -1.21 13.24 2.50
C GLY A 146 -0.86 13.28 1.02
N MET A 147 0.08 14.13 0.59
CA MET A 147 0.54 14.19 -0.80
C MET A 147 1.20 12.87 -1.26
N ILE A 148 2.06 12.27 -0.43
CA ILE A 148 2.64 10.95 -0.71
C ILE A 148 1.52 9.91 -0.93
N SER A 149 0.53 9.89 -0.06
CA SER A 149 -0.60 8.98 -0.15
C SER A 149 -1.44 9.20 -1.42
N ALA A 150 -1.64 10.45 -1.82
CA ALA A 150 -2.38 10.80 -3.04
C ALA A 150 -1.69 10.31 -4.32
N MET A 151 -0.35 10.31 -4.35
CA MET A 151 0.41 9.86 -5.53
C MET A 151 0.25 8.38 -5.84
N PHE A 152 -0.17 7.56 -4.87
CA PHE A 152 -0.55 6.16 -5.14
C PHE A 152 -1.74 6.09 -6.12
N GLY A 153 -2.77 6.90 -5.89
CA GLY A 153 -3.95 6.94 -6.77
C GLY A 153 -3.62 7.50 -8.15
N VAL A 154 -2.87 8.60 -8.21
CA VAL A 154 -2.44 9.23 -9.46
C VAL A 154 -1.60 8.28 -10.30
N GLY A 155 -0.68 7.54 -9.65
CA GLY A 155 0.16 6.57 -10.33
C GLY A 155 -0.65 5.48 -11.01
N MET A 156 -1.64 4.92 -10.32
CA MET A 156 -2.52 3.88 -10.88
C MET A 156 -3.32 4.39 -12.10
N VAL A 157 -3.86 5.60 -12.03
CA VAL A 157 -4.67 6.19 -13.12
C VAL A 157 -3.86 6.42 -14.38
N ILE A 158 -2.63 6.89 -14.23
CA ILE A 158 -1.73 7.11 -15.38
C ILE A 158 -1.21 5.77 -15.91
N ALA A 159 -0.87 4.86 -15.03
CA ALA A 159 -0.19 3.62 -15.38
C ALA A 159 -1.04 2.64 -16.18
N LEU A 160 -2.32 2.49 -15.85
CA LEU A 160 -3.18 1.52 -16.52
C LEU A 160 -3.36 1.83 -18.03
N PRO A 161 -3.78 3.05 -18.44
CA PRO A 161 -3.91 3.39 -19.86
C PRO A 161 -2.57 3.37 -20.59
N LEU A 162 -1.52 3.92 -19.96
CA LEU A 162 -0.20 4.00 -20.56
C LEU A 162 0.43 2.61 -20.69
N GLY A 163 0.25 1.75 -19.68
CA GLY A 163 0.71 0.37 -19.71
C GLY A 163 0.03 -0.46 -20.79
N ALA A 164 -1.28 -0.30 -20.95
CA ALA A 164 -2.03 -0.94 -22.04
C ALA A 164 -1.51 -0.49 -23.41
N TYR A 165 -1.34 0.82 -23.61
CA TYR A 165 -0.81 1.40 -24.85
C TYR A 165 0.61 0.89 -25.15
N VAL A 166 1.51 0.95 -24.18
CA VAL A 166 2.91 0.52 -24.33
C VAL A 166 2.99 -0.98 -24.61
N THR A 167 2.25 -1.80 -23.87
CA THR A 167 2.23 -3.25 -24.07
C THR A 167 1.72 -3.63 -25.45
N GLN A 168 0.66 -2.98 -25.91
CA GLN A 168 0.03 -3.27 -27.19
C GLN A 168 0.93 -2.89 -28.40
N ASN A 169 1.65 -1.77 -28.33
CA ASN A 169 2.40 -1.23 -29.45
C ASN A 169 3.90 -1.62 -29.45
N PHE A 170 4.48 -1.82 -28.27
CA PHE A 170 5.95 -2.03 -28.11
C PHE A 170 6.29 -3.33 -27.40
N GLY A 171 5.30 -4.02 -26.82
CA GLY A 171 5.50 -5.21 -25.99
C GLY A 171 5.72 -4.90 -24.52
N TRP A 172 5.49 -5.91 -23.68
CA TRP A 172 5.47 -5.75 -22.22
C TRP A 172 6.82 -5.33 -21.61
N ARG A 173 7.95 -5.68 -22.22
CA ARG A 173 9.28 -5.26 -21.73
C ARG A 173 9.46 -3.75 -21.74
N TRP A 174 8.83 -3.08 -22.69
CA TRP A 174 8.87 -1.62 -22.79
C TRP A 174 8.15 -0.90 -21.65
N THR A 175 7.29 -1.57 -20.90
CA THR A 175 6.74 -1.01 -19.65
C THR A 175 7.86 -0.73 -18.67
N TYR A 176 8.84 -1.63 -18.56
CA TYR A 176 10.02 -1.44 -17.70
C TYR A 176 11.07 -0.54 -18.33
N HIS A 177 11.33 -0.66 -19.63
CA HIS A 177 12.29 0.22 -20.31
C HIS A 177 11.88 1.69 -20.25
N SER A 178 10.58 1.99 -20.30
CA SER A 178 10.07 3.37 -20.15
C SER A 178 10.22 3.90 -18.72
N ALA A 179 10.11 3.03 -17.71
CA ALA A 179 10.24 3.39 -16.30
C ALA A 179 11.71 3.50 -15.84
N ALA A 180 12.64 2.72 -16.44
CA ALA A 180 14.01 2.63 -15.99
C ALA A 180 14.76 3.99 -15.98
N PRO A 181 14.71 4.83 -17.03
CA PRO A 181 15.36 6.15 -17.00
C PRO A 181 14.82 7.04 -15.87
N PHE A 182 13.51 6.97 -15.61
CA PHE A 182 12.87 7.72 -14.54
C PHE A 182 13.30 7.20 -13.16
N ALA A 183 13.41 5.89 -12.98
CA ALA A 183 13.91 5.28 -11.74
C ALA A 183 15.37 5.69 -11.45
N VAL A 184 16.24 5.68 -12.47
CA VAL A 184 17.62 6.15 -12.36
C VAL A 184 17.69 7.63 -12.03
N LEU A 185 16.88 8.47 -12.69
CA LEU A 185 16.80 9.90 -12.40
C LEU A 185 16.38 10.13 -10.94
N MET A 186 15.36 9.42 -10.46
CA MET A 186 14.89 9.54 -9.08
C MET A 186 15.95 9.07 -8.07
N PHE A 187 16.73 8.04 -8.40
CA PHE A 187 17.85 7.61 -7.58
C PHE A 187 18.92 8.72 -7.45
N ILE A 188 19.29 9.34 -8.57
CA ILE A 188 20.26 10.45 -8.59
C ILE A 188 19.74 11.65 -7.82
N LEU A 189 18.47 12.03 -8.01
CA LEU A 189 17.83 13.13 -7.29
C LEU A 189 17.76 12.86 -5.79
N ALA A 190 17.36 11.66 -5.38
CA ALA A 190 17.32 11.26 -3.97
C ALA A 190 18.73 11.33 -3.33
N TRP A 191 19.73 10.80 -4.03
CA TRP A 191 21.12 10.84 -3.57
C TRP A 191 21.63 12.27 -3.35
N ARG A 192 21.35 13.19 -4.29
CA ARG A 192 21.82 14.58 -4.25
C ARG A 192 21.01 15.47 -3.30
N VAL A 193 19.70 15.25 -3.21
CA VAL A 193 18.79 16.17 -2.50
C VAL A 193 18.60 15.76 -1.05
N LEU A 194 18.37 14.47 -0.75
CA LEU A 194 18.07 14.05 0.61
C LEU A 194 19.31 14.14 1.51
N ARG A 195 19.08 14.51 2.77
CA ARG A 195 20.08 14.54 3.84
C ARG A 195 19.99 13.27 4.68
N GLU A 196 21.05 12.93 5.41
CA GLU A 196 21.05 11.79 6.31
C GLU A 196 20.23 12.05 7.57
N SER A 197 19.65 10.98 8.12
CA SER A 197 18.85 11.01 9.33
C SER A 197 19.63 11.55 10.53
N ARG A 198 18.97 12.37 11.35
CA ARG A 198 19.52 12.88 12.62
C ARG A 198 19.39 11.87 13.74
N TYR A 199 18.36 11.04 13.69
CA TYR A 199 18.02 10.07 14.71
C TYR A 199 18.47 8.70 14.24
N VAL A 200 19.61 8.25 14.74
CA VAL A 200 20.16 6.92 14.50
C VAL A 200 20.12 6.17 15.83
N ASN A 201 19.62 4.95 15.82
CA ASN A 201 19.59 4.06 16.99
C ASN A 201 20.53 2.87 16.71
N PRO A 202 21.84 3.02 16.98
CA PRO A 202 22.81 1.98 16.69
C PRO A 202 22.50 0.68 17.44
N GLY A 203 22.59 -0.44 16.73
CA GLY A 203 22.33 -1.76 17.30
C GLY A 203 22.83 -2.86 16.37
N LYS A 204 22.49 -4.09 16.68
CA LYS A 204 22.70 -5.24 15.80
C LYS A 204 21.37 -5.64 15.19
N LEU A 205 21.39 -6.02 13.90
CA LEU A 205 20.21 -6.57 13.26
C LEU A 205 19.88 -7.93 13.91
N ASP A 206 18.63 -8.08 14.27
CA ASP A 206 18.08 -9.33 14.78
C ASP A 206 17.80 -10.30 13.62
N TRP A 207 18.82 -11.07 13.23
CA TRP A 207 18.70 -12.07 12.17
C TRP A 207 17.69 -13.19 12.49
N PRO A 208 17.64 -13.75 13.72
CA PRO A 208 16.61 -14.71 14.08
C PRO A 208 15.20 -14.10 14.00
N GLY A 209 15.00 -12.88 14.49
CA GLY A 209 13.71 -12.18 14.36
C GLY A 209 13.31 -11.97 12.90
N ALA A 210 14.27 -11.60 12.04
CA ALA A 210 14.03 -11.49 10.59
C ALA A 210 13.62 -12.84 9.97
N LEU A 211 14.26 -13.95 10.35
CA LEU A 211 13.90 -15.29 9.87
C LEU A 211 12.50 -15.70 10.35
N PHE A 212 12.18 -15.48 11.61
CA PHE A 212 10.84 -15.77 12.15
C PHE A 212 9.76 -14.89 11.51
N LEU A 213 10.09 -13.64 11.16
CA LEU A 213 9.19 -12.77 10.40
C LEU A 213 8.90 -13.36 9.00
N VAL A 214 9.91 -13.88 8.30
CA VAL A 214 9.73 -14.58 7.01
C VAL A 214 8.81 -15.78 7.21
N TRP A 215 9.04 -16.59 8.23
CA TRP A 215 8.21 -17.77 8.52
C TRP A 215 6.77 -17.40 8.92
N ALA A 216 6.57 -16.28 9.59
CA ALA A 216 5.26 -15.79 9.95
C ALA A 216 4.46 -15.27 8.75
N VAL A 217 5.10 -14.52 7.86
CA VAL A 217 4.42 -13.74 6.83
C VAL A 217 4.32 -14.48 5.49
N VAL A 218 5.43 -15.04 5.01
CA VAL A 218 5.48 -15.60 3.65
C VAL A 218 4.53 -16.79 3.46
N PRO A 219 4.48 -17.80 4.35
CA PRO A 219 3.54 -18.90 4.19
C PRO A 219 2.08 -18.46 4.21
N ALA A 220 1.71 -17.49 5.08
CA ALA A 220 0.35 -16.95 5.12
C ALA A 220 -0.03 -16.28 3.80
N LEU A 221 0.84 -15.42 3.24
CA LEU A 221 0.56 -14.73 1.99
C LEU A 221 0.48 -15.70 0.80
N VAL A 222 1.34 -16.73 0.76
CA VAL A 222 1.28 -17.80 -0.23
C VAL A 222 -0.01 -18.60 -0.11
N ALA A 223 -0.39 -18.97 1.12
CA ALA A 223 -1.64 -19.70 1.38
C ALA A 223 -2.84 -18.92 0.86
N VAL A 224 -2.95 -17.64 1.24
CA VAL A 224 -4.06 -16.76 0.83
C VAL A 224 -4.11 -16.57 -0.68
N THR A 225 -2.97 -16.37 -1.33
CA THR A 225 -2.91 -16.18 -2.79
C THR A 225 -3.33 -17.45 -3.56
N ARG A 226 -3.01 -18.62 -3.05
CA ARG A 226 -3.32 -19.91 -3.69
C ARG A 226 -4.71 -20.47 -3.34
N ALA A 227 -5.23 -20.12 -2.17
CA ALA A 227 -6.48 -20.67 -1.63
C ALA A 227 -7.70 -20.59 -2.58
N PRO A 228 -7.93 -19.50 -3.35
CA PRO A 228 -9.03 -19.44 -4.31
C PRO A 228 -8.96 -20.51 -5.40
N ASN A 229 -7.76 -20.95 -5.79
CA ASN A 229 -7.55 -21.93 -6.86
C ASN A 229 -7.45 -23.35 -6.36
N VAL A 230 -6.76 -23.58 -5.23
CA VAL A 230 -6.47 -24.90 -4.67
C VAL A 230 -7.57 -25.33 -3.69
N GLY A 231 -8.22 -24.38 -3.06
CA GLY A 231 -9.21 -24.56 -2.00
C GLY A 231 -8.70 -24.12 -0.63
N TRP A 232 -9.56 -23.44 0.12
CA TRP A 232 -9.25 -22.97 1.49
C TRP A 232 -9.02 -24.11 2.49
N ARG A 233 -9.63 -25.28 2.24
CA ARG A 233 -9.51 -26.49 3.08
C ARG A 233 -8.49 -27.49 2.53
N ALA A 234 -7.81 -27.19 1.44
CA ALA A 234 -6.78 -28.06 0.90
C ALA A 234 -5.63 -28.22 1.90
N GLU A 235 -5.09 -29.43 1.99
CA GLU A 235 -4.00 -29.76 2.89
C GLU A 235 -2.83 -28.77 2.77
N GLN A 236 -2.42 -28.46 1.54
CA GLN A 236 -1.35 -27.49 1.29
C GLN A 236 -1.64 -26.10 1.88
N THR A 237 -2.88 -25.62 1.77
CA THR A 237 -3.30 -24.33 2.33
C THR A 237 -3.26 -24.35 3.86
N LEU A 238 -3.77 -25.43 4.46
CA LEU A 238 -3.77 -25.60 5.92
C LEU A 238 -2.35 -25.75 6.49
N VAL A 239 -1.48 -26.49 5.82
CA VAL A 239 -0.06 -26.63 6.20
C VAL A 239 0.64 -25.28 6.18
N LEU A 240 0.45 -24.47 5.13
CA LEU A 240 1.04 -23.14 5.04
C LEU A 240 0.54 -22.20 6.15
N PHE A 241 -0.75 -22.23 6.48
CA PHE A 241 -1.27 -21.47 7.64
C PHE A 241 -0.69 -21.99 8.95
N GLY A 242 -0.56 -23.32 9.12
CA GLY A 242 0.08 -23.92 10.30
C GLY A 242 1.52 -23.46 10.47
N VAL A 243 2.32 -23.46 9.40
CA VAL A 243 3.70 -22.97 9.40
C VAL A 243 3.74 -21.47 9.76
N SER A 244 2.82 -20.67 9.21
CA SER A 244 2.71 -19.24 9.54
C SER A 244 2.38 -19.01 11.01
N ILE A 245 1.42 -19.74 11.57
CA ILE A 245 1.06 -19.63 12.99
C ILE A 245 2.25 -19.98 13.88
N ILE A 246 2.98 -21.04 13.57
CA ILE A 246 4.22 -21.40 14.29
C ILE A 246 5.24 -20.28 14.18
N GLY A 247 5.40 -19.69 12.98
CA GLY A 247 6.28 -18.55 12.75
C GLY A 247 5.88 -17.32 13.58
N ILE A 248 4.59 -17.00 13.67
CA ILE A 248 4.07 -15.89 14.48
C ILE A 248 4.37 -16.12 15.98
N ILE A 249 4.12 -17.34 16.47
CA ILE A 249 4.41 -17.70 17.87
C ILE A 249 5.91 -17.61 18.14
N ALA A 250 6.74 -18.15 17.26
CA ALA A 250 8.19 -18.10 17.38
C ALA A 250 8.71 -16.66 17.37
N LEU A 251 8.21 -15.81 16.43
CA LEU A 251 8.53 -14.40 16.38
C LEU A 251 8.17 -13.69 17.69
N TYR A 252 6.94 -13.88 18.17
CA TYR A 252 6.47 -13.24 19.40
C TYR A 252 7.30 -13.62 20.63
N LEU A 253 7.61 -14.93 20.78
CA LEU A 253 8.43 -15.42 21.90
C LEU A 253 9.87 -14.94 21.82
N TRP A 254 10.42 -14.82 20.61
CA TRP A 254 11.77 -14.31 20.37
C TRP A 254 11.87 -12.82 20.67
N GLU A 255 10.96 -12.02 20.08
CA GLU A 255 10.93 -10.55 20.26
C GLU A 255 10.79 -10.13 21.72
N LYS A 256 10.13 -10.94 22.55
CA LYS A 256 10.04 -10.72 24.01
C LYS A 256 11.34 -10.97 24.78
N ARG A 257 12.28 -11.72 24.19
CA ARG A 257 13.51 -12.16 24.88
C ARG A 257 14.76 -11.46 24.39
N THR A 258 14.70 -10.85 23.21
CA THR A 258 15.87 -10.19 22.60
C THR A 258 16.00 -8.74 23.09
N ASP A 259 17.23 -8.29 23.34
CA ASP A 259 17.52 -6.91 23.75
C ASP A 259 17.38 -5.90 22.58
N ASN A 260 17.47 -6.39 21.34
CA ASN A 260 17.38 -5.56 20.13
C ASN A 260 16.31 -6.09 19.17
N PRO A 261 15.03 -6.04 19.57
CA PRO A 261 13.95 -6.61 18.77
C PRO A 261 13.88 -6.01 17.37
N LEU A 262 13.58 -6.84 16.34
CA LEU A 262 13.29 -6.37 15.00
C LEU A 262 12.01 -5.53 15.01
N ILE A 263 11.01 -6.01 15.74
CA ILE A 263 9.70 -5.39 15.92
C ILE A 263 9.49 -5.10 17.41
N PRO A 264 9.74 -3.87 17.89
CA PRO A 264 9.56 -3.54 19.30
C PRO A 264 8.08 -3.64 19.69
N LEU A 265 7.71 -4.77 20.29
CA LEU A 265 6.33 -5.10 20.63
C LEU A 265 5.67 -4.04 21.51
N ASP A 266 6.41 -3.45 22.45
CA ASP A 266 5.91 -2.41 23.36
C ASP A 266 5.41 -1.18 22.59
N ILE A 267 6.09 -0.81 21.51
CA ILE A 267 5.72 0.33 20.68
C ILE A 267 4.56 -0.03 19.76
N ILE A 268 4.64 -1.19 19.07
CA ILE A 268 3.64 -1.59 18.10
C ILE A 268 2.32 -1.98 18.74
N SER A 269 2.36 -2.55 19.96
CA SER A 269 1.16 -2.86 20.75
C SER A 269 0.64 -1.70 21.57
N SER A 270 1.34 -0.56 21.62
CA SER A 270 0.80 0.63 22.26
C SER A 270 -0.47 1.11 21.55
N ARG A 271 -1.35 1.81 22.27
CA ARG A 271 -2.75 2.02 21.88
C ARG A 271 -2.93 2.55 20.46
N ASN A 272 -2.34 3.68 20.11
CA ASN A 272 -2.50 4.27 18.77
C ASN A 272 -1.84 3.43 17.67
N PRO A 273 -0.57 3.01 17.76
CA PRO A 273 0.06 2.13 16.78
C PRO A 273 -0.70 0.82 16.56
N ALA A 274 -1.20 0.17 17.59
CA ALA A 274 -2.00 -1.06 17.46
C ALA A 274 -3.30 -0.81 16.69
N ILE A 275 -4.04 0.24 17.04
CA ILE A 275 -5.27 0.64 16.35
C ILE A 275 -5.00 0.95 14.89
N VAL A 276 -3.94 1.72 14.60
CA VAL A 276 -3.61 2.10 13.22
C VAL A 276 -3.13 0.91 12.40
N ASN A 277 -2.29 0.04 12.94
CA ASN A 277 -1.81 -1.13 12.21
C ASN A 277 -2.94 -2.11 11.90
N LEU A 278 -3.81 -2.39 12.87
CA LEU A 278 -5.00 -3.19 12.64
C LEU A 278 -5.95 -2.49 11.66
N GLY A 279 -6.15 -1.19 11.84
CA GLY A 279 -7.00 -0.38 10.99
C GLY A 279 -6.54 -0.35 9.54
N ILE A 280 -5.26 -0.15 9.26
CA ILE A 280 -4.74 -0.11 7.90
C ILE A 280 -4.79 -1.49 7.22
N MET A 281 -4.66 -2.58 7.99
CA MET A 281 -4.83 -3.93 7.46
C MET A 281 -6.25 -4.14 6.94
N PHE A 282 -7.25 -3.81 7.75
CA PHE A 282 -8.65 -3.93 7.34
C PHE A 282 -9.04 -2.93 6.25
N ALA A 283 -8.51 -1.70 6.29
CA ALA A 283 -8.71 -0.73 5.23
C ALA A 283 -8.17 -1.22 3.88
N ALA A 284 -6.96 -1.78 3.87
CA ALA A 284 -6.34 -2.35 2.68
C ALA A 284 -7.08 -3.59 2.16
N PHE A 285 -7.63 -4.41 3.05
CA PHE A 285 -8.52 -5.51 2.70
C PHE A 285 -9.79 -4.99 2.01
N GLY A 286 -10.49 -4.02 2.62
CA GLY A 286 -11.74 -3.48 2.09
C GLY A 286 -11.58 -2.79 0.73
N ILE A 287 -10.53 -1.95 0.56
CA ILE A 287 -10.28 -1.27 -0.72
C ILE A 287 -9.88 -2.25 -1.83
N SER A 288 -9.09 -3.28 -1.51
CA SER A 288 -8.67 -4.27 -2.50
C SER A 288 -9.86 -5.12 -2.96
N MET A 289 -10.77 -5.47 -2.03
CA MET A 289 -12.00 -6.19 -2.33
C MET A 289 -12.95 -5.35 -3.19
N MET A 290 -13.14 -4.07 -2.85
CA MET A 290 -13.91 -3.11 -3.65
C MET A 290 -13.30 -2.94 -5.04
N SER A 291 -11.98 -2.81 -5.16
CA SER A 291 -11.28 -2.66 -6.45
C SER A 291 -11.52 -3.84 -7.37
N GLN A 292 -11.51 -5.05 -6.81
CA GLN A 292 -11.82 -6.27 -7.57
C GLN A 292 -13.28 -6.25 -8.06
N ALA A 293 -14.23 -5.91 -7.21
CA ALA A 293 -15.64 -5.79 -7.57
C ALA A 293 -15.85 -4.74 -8.68
N ASN A 294 -15.22 -3.56 -8.56
CA ASN A 294 -15.28 -2.50 -9.57
C ASN A 294 -14.75 -2.96 -10.93
N THR A 295 -13.62 -3.69 -10.94
CA THR A 295 -13.04 -4.21 -12.18
C THR A 295 -14.01 -5.14 -12.91
N TYR A 296 -14.66 -6.05 -12.20
CA TYR A 296 -15.62 -6.98 -12.79
C TYR A 296 -16.89 -6.27 -13.27
N ILE A 297 -17.50 -5.40 -12.45
CA ILE A 297 -18.73 -4.72 -12.85
C ILE A 297 -18.52 -3.76 -14.04
N PHE A 298 -17.35 -3.15 -14.17
CA PHE A 298 -17.04 -2.34 -15.34
C PHE A 298 -16.88 -3.17 -16.61
N GLN A 299 -16.23 -4.33 -16.56
CA GLN A 299 -15.84 -5.10 -17.72
C GLN A 299 -16.87 -6.15 -18.16
N MET A 300 -17.70 -6.65 -17.24
CA MET A 300 -18.76 -7.60 -17.60
C MET A 300 -19.76 -6.97 -18.54
N LYS A 301 -20.19 -7.76 -19.56
CA LYS A 301 -21.18 -7.29 -20.54
C LYS A 301 -22.56 -7.14 -19.89
N PRO A 302 -23.38 -6.19 -20.36
CA PRO A 302 -24.79 -6.10 -19.95
C PRO A 302 -25.54 -7.42 -20.16
N PRO A 303 -26.44 -7.82 -19.28
CA PRO A 303 -26.96 -7.08 -18.10
C PRO A 303 -26.11 -7.22 -16.82
N TYR A 304 -24.95 -7.91 -16.88
CA TYR A 304 -24.14 -8.26 -15.70
C TYR A 304 -23.11 -7.19 -15.30
N GLY A 305 -22.97 -6.15 -16.10
CA GLY A 305 -22.06 -5.03 -15.87
C GLY A 305 -22.16 -3.98 -16.99
N PHE A 306 -21.17 -3.09 -17.06
CA PHE A 306 -21.19 -1.94 -17.97
C PHE A 306 -20.55 -2.21 -19.35
N GLY A 307 -19.95 -3.38 -19.57
CA GLY A 307 -19.36 -3.78 -20.86
C GLY A 307 -18.17 -2.95 -21.32
N LYS A 308 -17.40 -2.41 -20.37
CA LYS A 308 -16.27 -1.53 -20.66
C LYS A 308 -14.99 -2.30 -20.92
N THR A 309 -14.15 -1.76 -21.79
CA THR A 309 -12.79 -2.28 -22.00
C THR A 309 -11.92 -2.05 -20.77
N ILE A 310 -10.76 -2.71 -20.70
CA ILE A 310 -9.78 -2.51 -19.62
C ILE A 310 -9.35 -1.04 -19.54
N LEU A 311 -9.11 -0.41 -20.69
CA LEU A 311 -8.74 1.00 -20.78
C LEU A 311 -9.85 1.92 -20.25
N GLU A 312 -11.09 1.72 -20.73
CA GLU A 312 -12.24 2.49 -20.23
C GLU A 312 -12.47 2.31 -18.74
N SER A 313 -12.33 1.07 -18.23
CA SER A 313 -12.44 0.79 -16.79
C SER A 313 -11.40 1.57 -15.97
N GLY A 314 -10.16 1.64 -16.44
CA GLY A 314 -9.11 2.48 -15.85
C GLY A 314 -9.46 3.97 -15.85
N LEU A 315 -9.97 4.47 -16.97
CA LEU A 315 -10.39 5.88 -17.10
C LEU A 315 -11.59 6.21 -16.19
N LEU A 316 -12.51 5.29 -15.98
CA LEU A 316 -13.66 5.45 -15.06
C LEU A 316 -13.24 5.53 -13.59
N MET A 317 -12.04 5.06 -13.25
CA MET A 317 -11.44 5.23 -11.93
C MET A 317 -10.78 6.60 -11.73
N THR A 318 -10.57 7.39 -12.79
CA THR A 318 -9.90 8.69 -12.74
C THR A 318 -10.59 9.69 -11.77
N PRO A 319 -11.93 9.85 -11.76
CA PRO A 319 -12.58 10.75 -10.81
C PRO A 319 -12.30 10.41 -9.35
N MET A 320 -12.28 9.13 -9.01
CA MET A 320 -11.92 8.65 -7.68
C MET A 320 -10.48 9.05 -7.31
N ALA A 321 -9.52 8.83 -8.21
CA ALA A 321 -8.13 9.19 -7.97
C ALA A 321 -7.90 10.70 -7.87
N LEU A 322 -8.61 11.51 -8.66
CA LEU A 322 -8.59 12.96 -8.54
C LEU A 322 -9.17 13.44 -7.20
N ALA A 323 -10.26 12.83 -6.74
CA ALA A 323 -10.80 13.10 -5.41
C ALA A 323 -9.78 12.76 -4.31
N MET A 324 -9.10 11.60 -4.41
CA MET A 324 -8.02 11.23 -3.49
C MET A 324 -6.88 12.24 -3.49
N LEU A 325 -6.44 12.69 -4.67
CA LEU A 325 -5.40 13.69 -4.84
C LEU A 325 -5.74 15.03 -4.18
N ILE A 326 -7.00 15.45 -4.23
CA ILE A 326 -7.49 16.71 -3.64
C ILE A 326 -7.71 16.54 -2.13
N VAL A 327 -8.38 15.46 -1.72
CA VAL A 327 -8.76 15.23 -0.31
C VAL A 327 -7.54 14.97 0.58
N ALA A 328 -6.50 14.28 0.09
CA ALA A 328 -5.36 13.93 0.92
C ALA A 328 -4.59 15.16 1.47
N PRO A 329 -4.17 16.14 0.68
CA PRO A 329 -3.52 17.35 1.22
C PRO A 329 -4.49 18.22 2.02
N LEU A 330 -5.78 18.26 1.66
CA LEU A 330 -6.79 18.99 2.43
C LEU A 330 -6.98 18.35 3.82
N ALA A 331 -7.05 17.04 3.91
CA ALA A 331 -7.09 16.32 5.19
C ALA A 331 -5.89 16.68 6.06
N GLY A 332 -4.67 16.67 5.47
CA GLY A 332 -3.45 17.06 6.16
C GLY A 332 -3.47 18.50 6.70
N LYS A 333 -4.03 19.44 5.94
CA LYS A 333 -4.17 20.84 6.36
C LYS A 333 -5.23 21.06 7.43
N LEU A 334 -6.33 20.32 7.36
CA LEU A 334 -7.43 20.42 8.33
C LEU A 334 -7.10 19.76 9.66
N MET A 335 -6.33 18.67 9.61
CA MET A 335 -6.05 17.79 10.75
C MET A 335 -5.55 18.52 12.01
N PRO A 336 -4.59 19.45 11.97
CA PRO A 336 -4.15 20.18 13.17
C PRO A 336 -5.28 20.97 13.85
N ARG A 337 -6.28 21.42 13.08
CA ARG A 337 -7.42 22.20 13.61
C ARG A 337 -8.56 21.32 14.10
N THR A 338 -8.94 20.32 13.33
CA THR A 338 -10.12 19.47 13.58
C THR A 338 -9.81 18.25 14.43
N GLY A 339 -8.55 17.77 14.40
CA GLY A 339 -8.13 16.53 14.99
C GLY A 339 -8.03 15.38 13.97
N ALA A 340 -7.18 14.42 14.24
CA ALA A 340 -7.00 13.21 13.42
C ALA A 340 -8.17 12.22 13.61
N LYS A 341 -8.63 12.05 14.85
CA LYS A 341 -9.70 11.11 15.20
C LYS A 341 -11.04 11.45 14.52
N PRO A 342 -11.56 12.69 14.55
CA PRO A 342 -12.80 13.05 13.83
C PRO A 342 -12.71 12.81 12.34
N LEU A 343 -11.56 13.14 11.73
CA LEU A 343 -11.35 12.93 10.30
C LEU A 343 -11.29 11.42 9.94
N ALA A 344 -10.69 10.58 10.78
CA ALA A 344 -10.70 9.14 10.61
C ALA A 344 -12.13 8.57 10.66
N ILE A 345 -12.92 8.98 11.64
CA ILE A 345 -14.32 8.54 11.82
C ILE A 345 -15.19 8.98 10.65
N THR A 346 -15.15 10.26 10.28
CA THR A 346 -15.96 10.79 9.17
C THR A 346 -15.58 10.15 7.84
N GLY A 347 -14.29 9.95 7.59
CA GLY A 347 -13.79 9.25 6.40
C GLY A 347 -14.29 7.80 6.32
N ALA A 348 -14.17 7.06 7.42
CA ALA A 348 -14.63 5.68 7.50
C ALA A 348 -16.15 5.55 7.34
N LEU A 349 -16.93 6.43 7.97
CA LEU A 349 -18.39 6.46 7.83
C LEU A 349 -18.82 6.82 6.41
N THR A 350 -18.17 7.80 5.77
CA THR A 350 -18.43 8.15 4.37
C THR A 350 -18.17 6.97 3.44
N ALA A 351 -17.05 6.27 3.63
CA ALA A 351 -16.73 5.08 2.85
C ALA A 351 -17.72 3.95 3.10
N SER A 352 -18.08 3.69 4.36
CA SER A 352 -19.04 2.66 4.74
C SER A 352 -20.43 2.93 4.13
N ALA A 353 -20.95 4.15 4.23
CA ALA A 353 -22.24 4.52 3.69
C ALA A 353 -22.29 4.37 2.15
N GLY A 354 -21.26 4.86 1.45
CA GLY A 354 -21.16 4.71 0.00
C GLY A 354 -21.07 3.25 -0.45
N LEU A 355 -20.30 2.42 0.26
CA LEU A 355 -20.20 0.99 0.00
C LEU A 355 -21.49 0.23 0.33
N ALA A 356 -22.22 0.64 1.35
CA ALA A 356 -23.53 0.07 1.66
C ALA A 356 -24.56 0.36 0.55
N LEU A 357 -24.54 1.57 -0.02
CA LEU A 357 -25.35 1.90 -1.20
C LEU A 357 -24.94 1.08 -2.42
N LEU A 358 -23.64 0.90 -2.66
CA LEU A 358 -23.15 0.02 -3.73
C LEU A 358 -23.56 -1.44 -3.50
N SER A 359 -23.56 -1.91 -2.27
CA SER A 359 -23.99 -3.28 -1.94
C SER A 359 -25.46 -3.53 -2.37
N GLN A 360 -26.32 -2.55 -2.22
CA GLN A 360 -27.74 -2.68 -2.53
C GLN A 360 -28.09 -2.37 -3.99
N TYR A 361 -27.37 -1.45 -4.62
CA TYR A 361 -27.82 -0.84 -5.88
C TYR A 361 -26.80 -0.91 -7.02
N ALA A 362 -25.60 -1.54 -6.84
CA ALA A 362 -24.52 -1.49 -7.82
C ALA A 362 -24.93 -1.86 -9.24
N THR A 363 -25.78 -2.88 -9.41
CA THR A 363 -26.26 -3.35 -10.72
C THR A 363 -27.41 -2.54 -11.29
N GLN A 364 -28.06 -1.68 -10.48
CA GLN A 364 -29.20 -0.86 -10.86
C GLN A 364 -28.80 0.59 -11.17
N LEU A 365 -27.62 1.02 -10.72
CA LEU A 365 -27.10 2.37 -10.94
C LEU A 365 -26.71 2.57 -12.40
N SER A 366 -26.93 3.79 -12.91
CA SER A 366 -26.28 4.22 -14.14
C SER A 366 -24.75 4.31 -13.95
N LEU A 367 -24.00 4.21 -15.05
CA LEU A 367 -22.53 4.32 -15.01
C LEU A 367 -22.06 5.60 -14.30
N THR A 368 -22.71 6.73 -14.57
CA THR A 368 -22.37 8.02 -13.93
C THR A 368 -22.60 8.01 -12.42
N GLN A 369 -23.74 7.45 -11.98
CA GLN A 369 -24.06 7.33 -10.54
C GLN A 369 -23.09 6.41 -9.83
N PHE A 370 -22.74 5.28 -10.48
CA PHE A 370 -21.76 4.34 -9.93
C PHE A 370 -20.38 5.01 -9.76
N VAL A 371 -19.88 5.70 -10.80
CA VAL A 371 -18.61 6.43 -10.77
C VAL A 371 -18.62 7.55 -9.73
N ALA A 372 -19.71 8.30 -9.60
CA ALA A 372 -19.85 9.33 -8.58
C ALA A 372 -19.76 8.73 -7.16
N LEU A 373 -20.43 7.59 -6.95
CA LEU A 373 -20.47 6.95 -5.64
C LEU A 373 -19.11 6.36 -5.25
N ILE A 374 -18.40 5.67 -6.16
CA ILE A 374 -17.04 5.20 -5.85
C ILE A 374 -16.07 6.36 -5.63
N THR A 375 -16.30 7.51 -6.25
CA THR A 375 -15.50 8.73 -6.03
C THR A 375 -15.67 9.24 -4.60
N VAL A 376 -16.90 9.29 -4.08
CA VAL A 376 -17.18 9.65 -2.69
C VAL A 376 -16.57 8.63 -1.71
N VAL A 377 -16.69 7.34 -2.02
CA VAL A 377 -16.06 6.28 -1.22
C VAL A 377 -14.54 6.47 -1.16
N GLY A 378 -13.88 6.73 -2.30
CA GLY A 378 -12.45 6.98 -2.37
C GLY A 378 -12.00 8.20 -1.57
N ALA A 379 -12.79 9.27 -1.58
CA ALA A 379 -12.55 10.46 -0.75
C ALA A 379 -12.61 10.11 0.75
N GLY A 380 -13.62 9.34 1.19
CA GLY A 380 -13.74 8.86 2.56
C GLY A 380 -12.57 7.99 3.00
N ILE A 381 -12.20 7.01 2.18
CA ILE A 381 -11.03 6.13 2.42
C ILE A 381 -9.76 6.95 2.58
N THR A 382 -9.55 7.95 1.72
CA THR A 382 -8.38 8.81 1.77
C THR A 382 -8.30 9.63 3.05
N LEU A 383 -9.42 10.22 3.44
CA LEU A 383 -9.53 11.01 4.67
C LEU A 383 -9.13 10.17 5.90
N MET A 384 -9.63 8.93 5.98
CA MET A 384 -9.29 7.99 7.04
C MET A 384 -7.80 7.58 7.00
N ASN A 385 -7.28 7.19 5.81
CA ASN A 385 -5.90 6.72 5.67
C ASN A 385 -4.87 7.79 6.03
N VAL A 386 -5.08 9.04 5.59
CA VAL A 386 -4.21 10.17 5.95
C VAL A 386 -4.25 10.40 7.46
N SER A 387 -5.42 10.25 8.08
CA SER A 387 -5.54 10.36 9.54
C SER A 387 -4.77 9.25 10.25
N PHE A 388 -4.92 8.01 9.82
CA PHE A 388 -4.23 6.85 10.44
C PHE A 388 -2.71 6.98 10.37
N ILE A 389 -2.13 7.31 9.21
CA ILE A 389 -0.68 7.44 9.11
C ILE A 389 -0.15 8.56 10.00
N ASN A 390 -0.88 9.67 10.14
CA ASN A 390 -0.47 10.76 10.99
C ASN A 390 -0.61 10.41 12.49
N VAL A 391 -1.66 9.70 12.89
CA VAL A 391 -1.78 9.18 14.26
C VAL A 391 -0.59 8.28 14.59
N LEU A 392 -0.18 7.38 13.67
CA LEU A 392 0.99 6.54 13.87
C LEU A 392 2.25 7.38 14.07
N VAL A 393 2.49 8.30 13.14
CA VAL A 393 3.74 9.09 13.06
C VAL A 393 3.93 9.98 14.28
N PHE A 394 2.87 10.54 14.85
CA PHE A 394 2.97 11.37 16.06
C PHE A 394 2.87 10.58 17.37
N SER A 395 2.49 9.30 17.31
CA SER A 395 2.44 8.40 18.49
C SER A 395 3.73 7.59 18.69
N VAL A 396 4.72 7.75 17.80
CA VAL A 396 5.95 6.94 17.84
C VAL A 396 7.17 7.87 17.87
N PRO A 397 8.18 7.57 18.72
CA PRO A 397 9.43 8.35 18.74
C PRO A 397 10.16 8.29 17.39
N PRO A 398 10.79 9.41 16.94
CA PRO A 398 11.52 9.46 15.68
C PRO A 398 12.61 8.41 15.50
N ARG A 399 13.21 7.94 16.60
CA ARG A 399 14.30 6.94 16.61
C ARG A 399 13.88 5.55 16.13
N VAL A 400 12.58 5.21 16.20
CA VAL A 400 12.02 3.90 15.84
C VAL A 400 10.94 4.05 14.75
N MET A 401 10.92 5.18 14.08
CA MET A 401 9.92 5.51 13.06
C MET A 401 10.01 4.58 11.85
N GLY A 402 11.21 4.18 11.44
CA GLY A 402 11.41 3.25 10.33
C GLY A 402 10.78 1.89 10.62
N VAL A 403 10.96 1.37 11.83
CA VAL A 403 10.32 0.11 12.26
C VAL A 403 8.80 0.26 12.30
N ALA A 404 8.28 1.34 12.89
CA ALA A 404 6.84 1.55 13.03
C ALA A 404 6.14 1.67 11.66
N THR A 405 6.71 2.44 10.74
CA THR A 405 6.16 2.59 9.38
C THR A 405 6.40 1.35 8.52
N GLY A 406 7.49 0.61 8.77
CA GLY A 406 7.75 -0.70 8.17
C GLY A 406 6.71 -1.74 8.60
N ALA A 407 6.41 -1.84 9.89
CA ALA A 407 5.34 -2.68 10.41
C ALA A 407 3.97 -2.27 9.84
N ASN A 408 3.68 -0.98 9.78
CA ASN A 408 2.44 -0.48 9.16
C ASN A 408 2.30 -0.93 7.69
N SER A 409 3.39 -0.90 6.93
CA SER A 409 3.42 -1.40 5.55
C SER A 409 3.20 -2.92 5.47
N LEU A 410 3.74 -3.68 6.43
CA LEU A 410 3.50 -5.13 6.54
C LEU A 410 2.01 -5.42 6.74
N PHE A 411 1.37 -4.77 7.71
CA PHE A 411 -0.07 -4.93 7.98
C PHE A 411 -0.91 -4.55 6.75
N ARG A 412 -0.58 -3.45 6.07
CA ARG A 412 -1.27 -3.01 4.85
C ARG A 412 -1.17 -4.04 3.73
N ASN A 413 0.04 -4.55 3.45
CA ASN A 413 0.26 -5.53 2.39
C ASN A 413 -0.44 -6.85 2.70
N PHE A 414 -0.48 -7.24 3.98
CA PHE A 414 -1.23 -8.40 4.42
C PHE A 414 -2.72 -8.25 4.08
N GLY A 415 -3.34 -7.12 4.46
CA GLY A 415 -4.72 -6.82 4.12
C GLY A 415 -4.98 -6.76 2.62
N SER A 416 -4.10 -6.11 1.85
CA SER A 416 -4.20 -6.01 0.39
C SER A 416 -4.18 -7.36 -0.32
N THR A 417 -3.47 -8.35 0.23
CA THR A 417 -3.39 -9.70 -0.35
C THR A 417 -4.67 -10.50 -0.09
N TRP A 418 -5.29 -10.33 1.07
CA TRP A 418 -6.52 -11.04 1.43
C TRP A 418 -7.75 -10.55 0.64
N GLY A 419 -7.82 -9.27 0.30
CA GLY A 419 -8.97 -8.69 -0.41
C GLY A 419 -9.31 -9.41 -1.71
N PRO A 420 -8.40 -9.49 -2.70
CA PRO A 420 -8.63 -10.18 -3.96
C PRO A 420 -8.89 -11.69 -3.78
N ALA A 421 -8.25 -12.35 -2.82
CA ALA A 421 -8.44 -13.78 -2.56
C ALA A 421 -9.86 -14.09 -2.07
N ILE A 422 -10.36 -13.30 -1.12
CA ILE A 422 -11.74 -13.43 -0.64
C ILE A 422 -12.73 -13.01 -1.75
N ALA A 423 -12.45 -11.93 -2.49
CA ALA A 423 -13.29 -11.52 -3.61
C ALA A 423 -13.40 -12.62 -4.68
N GLY A 424 -12.29 -13.26 -5.05
CA GLY A 424 -12.28 -14.39 -5.97
C GLY A 424 -13.12 -15.57 -5.46
N THR A 425 -13.03 -15.87 -4.17
CA THR A 425 -13.84 -16.91 -3.52
C THR A 425 -15.33 -16.59 -3.57
N VAL A 426 -15.73 -15.36 -3.24
CA VAL A 426 -17.13 -14.89 -3.30
C VAL A 426 -17.65 -14.98 -4.73
N MET A 427 -16.88 -14.50 -5.71
CA MET A 427 -17.26 -14.55 -7.13
C MET A 427 -17.36 -15.97 -7.67
N SER A 428 -16.53 -16.87 -7.17
CA SER A 428 -16.58 -18.30 -7.54
C SER A 428 -17.67 -19.10 -6.80
N THR A 429 -18.29 -18.50 -5.79
CA THR A 429 -19.42 -19.09 -5.04
C THR A 429 -20.76 -18.60 -5.62
N TYR A 430 -20.87 -17.31 -5.90
CA TYR A 430 -22.09 -16.69 -6.42
C TYR A 430 -21.94 -16.35 -7.90
N TYR A 431 -22.04 -17.37 -8.77
CA TYR A 431 -21.91 -17.22 -10.22
C TYR A 431 -23.04 -17.89 -10.96
N ILE A 432 -23.22 -17.49 -12.22
CA ILE A 432 -24.03 -18.19 -13.23
C ILE A 432 -23.12 -18.66 -14.36
N LEU A 433 -23.52 -19.76 -15.00
CA LEU A 433 -22.87 -20.25 -16.21
C LEU A 433 -23.57 -19.66 -17.44
N VAL A 434 -22.85 -18.91 -18.23
CA VAL A 434 -23.35 -18.31 -19.47
C VAL A 434 -22.63 -18.94 -20.66
N HIS A 435 -23.41 -19.52 -21.57
CA HIS A 435 -22.91 -20.03 -22.85
C HIS A 435 -22.81 -18.88 -23.83
N ILE A 436 -21.59 -18.56 -24.24
CA ILE A 436 -21.32 -17.60 -25.32
C ILE A 436 -21.07 -18.42 -26.59
N PRO A 437 -21.78 -18.17 -27.72
CA PRO A 437 -21.68 -18.98 -28.93
C PRO A 437 -20.26 -19.15 -29.50
N GLN A 438 -19.33 -18.29 -29.09
CA GLN A 438 -17.94 -18.26 -29.56
C GLN A 438 -16.94 -18.86 -28.53
N ALA A 439 -17.40 -19.31 -27.37
CA ALA A 439 -16.55 -19.90 -26.34
C ALA A 439 -16.79 -21.41 -26.23
N PRO A 440 -15.73 -22.24 -26.26
CA PRO A 440 -15.87 -23.72 -26.20
C PRO A 440 -16.37 -24.23 -24.84
N VAL A 441 -16.35 -23.38 -23.80
CA VAL A 441 -16.75 -23.71 -22.42
C VAL A 441 -17.61 -22.59 -21.84
N PRO A 442 -18.64 -22.90 -21.02
CA PRO A 442 -19.43 -21.88 -20.34
C PRO A 442 -18.56 -20.97 -19.46
N ILE A 443 -18.80 -19.69 -19.52
CA ILE A 443 -18.07 -18.69 -18.73
C ILE A 443 -18.82 -18.45 -17.41
N LYS A 444 -18.08 -18.46 -16.29
CA LYS A 444 -18.61 -18.11 -14.97
C LYS A 444 -18.71 -16.59 -14.87
N ILE A 445 -19.91 -16.09 -14.65
CA ILE A 445 -20.17 -14.65 -14.48
C ILE A 445 -20.67 -14.43 -13.04
N PRO A 446 -20.07 -13.50 -12.26
CA PRO A 446 -20.55 -13.15 -10.94
C PRO A 446 -21.99 -12.64 -10.99
N THR A 447 -22.81 -13.07 -10.05
CA THR A 447 -24.21 -12.62 -9.90
C THR A 447 -24.28 -11.30 -9.16
N GLU A 448 -25.44 -10.65 -9.17
CA GLU A 448 -25.75 -9.49 -8.31
C GLU A 448 -25.41 -9.77 -6.84
N LYS A 449 -25.73 -10.98 -6.37
CA LYS A 449 -25.40 -11.42 -5.00
C LYS A 449 -23.89 -11.39 -4.70
N ALA A 450 -23.04 -11.68 -5.66
CA ALA A 450 -21.58 -11.56 -5.49
C ALA A 450 -21.19 -10.09 -5.21
N TYR A 451 -21.70 -9.14 -5.97
CA TYR A 451 -21.43 -7.71 -5.75
C TYR A 451 -22.03 -7.20 -4.44
N GLU A 452 -23.26 -7.63 -4.09
CA GLU A 452 -23.87 -7.34 -2.80
C GLU A 452 -22.97 -7.76 -1.64
N VAL A 453 -22.45 -9.00 -1.66
CA VAL A 453 -21.57 -9.53 -0.63
C VAL A 453 -20.23 -8.77 -0.60
N LEU A 454 -19.63 -8.48 -1.76
CA LEU A 454 -18.32 -7.81 -1.82
C LEU A 454 -18.38 -6.38 -1.31
N PHE A 455 -19.32 -5.58 -1.79
CA PHE A 455 -19.50 -4.20 -1.32
C PHE A 455 -20.01 -4.15 0.12
N GLY A 456 -20.93 -5.07 0.49
CA GLY A 456 -21.46 -5.18 1.84
C GLY A 456 -20.40 -5.53 2.88
N THR A 457 -19.54 -6.51 2.57
CA THR A 457 -18.40 -6.85 3.45
C THR A 457 -17.45 -5.66 3.57
N SER A 458 -17.14 -4.98 2.47
CA SER A 458 -16.30 -3.78 2.51
C SER A 458 -16.97 -2.67 3.34
N ALA A 459 -18.29 -2.48 3.23
CA ALA A 459 -19.03 -1.51 4.04
C ALA A 459 -18.94 -1.82 5.54
N LEU A 460 -19.11 -3.08 5.93
CA LEU A 460 -18.98 -3.53 7.32
C LEU A 460 -17.57 -3.33 7.85
N VAL A 461 -16.55 -3.56 7.02
CA VAL A 461 -15.16 -3.29 7.37
C VAL A 461 -14.94 -1.81 7.67
N TYR A 462 -15.43 -0.90 6.81
CA TYR A 462 -15.28 0.54 7.07
C TYR A 462 -16.15 1.03 8.23
N LEU A 463 -17.30 0.41 8.50
CA LEU A 463 -18.06 0.65 9.72
C LEU A 463 -17.28 0.23 10.97
N PHE A 464 -16.67 -0.96 10.94
CA PHE A 464 -15.78 -1.41 12.01
C PHE A 464 -14.62 -0.44 12.21
N LEU A 465 -14.03 0.08 11.13
CA LEU A 465 -12.95 1.07 11.20
C LEU A 465 -13.39 2.40 11.80
N ALA A 466 -14.63 2.83 11.55
CA ALA A 466 -15.20 4.01 12.22
C ALA A 466 -15.30 3.77 13.74
N LEU A 467 -15.79 2.60 14.15
CA LEU A 467 -15.86 2.21 15.56
C LEU A 467 -14.47 2.06 16.20
N LEU A 468 -13.55 1.43 15.50
CA LEU A 468 -12.16 1.29 15.96
C LEU A 468 -11.48 2.66 16.13
N SER A 469 -11.79 3.63 15.25
CA SER A 469 -11.27 4.99 15.33
C SER A 469 -11.74 5.75 16.59
N LEU A 470 -12.85 5.34 17.22
CA LEU A 470 -13.28 5.90 18.51
C LEU A 470 -12.26 5.65 19.62
N ALA A 471 -11.48 4.57 19.51
CA ALA A 471 -10.46 4.22 20.49
C ALA A 471 -9.13 5.00 20.29
N ILE A 472 -8.95 5.77 19.22
CA ILE A 472 -7.78 6.61 19.00
C ILE A 472 -7.67 7.66 20.10
N VAL A 473 -6.46 7.79 20.67
CA VAL A 473 -6.08 8.95 21.47
C VAL A 473 -5.67 10.06 20.52
N GLU A 474 -6.29 11.22 20.67
CA GLU A 474 -6.07 12.34 19.76
C GLU A 474 -4.64 12.86 19.86
N VAL A 475 -3.98 13.00 18.72
CA VAL A 475 -2.61 13.50 18.62
C VAL A 475 -2.56 14.94 18.09
N MET A 476 -3.66 15.46 17.56
CA MET A 476 -3.75 16.81 17.01
C MET A 476 -5.12 17.40 17.28
N LYS A 477 -5.19 18.58 17.90
CA LYS A 477 -6.46 19.28 18.15
C LYS A 477 -6.24 20.75 18.47
N GLY A 478 -7.10 21.62 17.91
CA GLY A 478 -7.13 23.04 18.27
C GLY A 478 -5.83 23.78 17.98
N GLY A 479 -5.11 23.41 16.92
CA GLY A 479 -3.83 24.00 16.56
C GLY A 479 -2.66 23.48 17.40
N LYS A 480 -2.85 22.40 18.17
CA LYS A 480 -1.81 21.77 18.96
C LYS A 480 -1.53 20.36 18.45
N ILE A 481 -0.27 20.00 18.40
CA ILE A 481 0.21 18.66 18.05
C ILE A 481 0.89 18.07 19.28
N HIS A 482 0.42 16.90 19.72
CA HIS A 482 1.06 16.11 20.77
C HIS A 482 1.93 15.06 20.11
N GLU A 483 3.24 15.12 20.38
CA GLU A 483 4.18 14.14 19.84
C GLU A 483 4.93 13.41 20.97
N VAL A 484 5.27 12.15 20.72
CA VAL A 484 6.12 11.39 21.61
C VAL A 484 7.59 11.61 21.22
N GLU A 485 8.38 12.22 22.10
CA GLU A 485 9.79 12.46 21.91
C GLU A 485 10.60 11.88 23.07
N ASN A 486 11.50 10.95 22.79
CA ASN A 486 12.52 10.41 23.70
C ASN A 486 12.07 10.07 25.15
N GLY A 487 10.82 9.59 25.32
CA GLY A 487 10.27 9.17 26.64
C GLY A 487 9.42 10.23 27.35
N GLY A 488 9.11 11.35 26.68
CA GLY A 488 8.16 12.37 27.13
C GLY A 488 7.19 12.77 26.03
N GLU A 489 6.08 13.39 26.42
CA GLU A 489 5.15 14.03 25.49
C GLU A 489 5.55 15.51 25.30
N ARG A 490 5.56 15.97 24.04
CA ARG A 490 5.79 17.37 23.70
C ARG A 490 4.55 17.93 23.00
N GLU A 491 4.12 19.10 23.45
CA GLU A 491 3.05 19.86 22.80
C GLU A 491 3.64 20.95 21.91
N ILE A 492 3.22 21.01 20.65
CA ILE A 492 3.60 22.03 19.68
C ILE A 492 2.37 22.79 19.26
N THR A 493 2.39 24.12 19.39
CA THR A 493 1.31 24.96 18.92
C THR A 493 1.52 25.31 17.46
N VAL A 494 0.51 25.09 16.63
CA VAL A 494 0.48 25.42 15.20
C VAL A 494 -0.19 26.78 15.03
N GLY A 495 0.51 27.72 14.44
CA GLY A 495 0.02 29.08 14.18
C GLY A 495 -1.03 29.17 13.06
#